data_20518dedec4e484c148322089255b67b
#
_entry.id   20518dedec4e484c148322089255b67b
#
_cell.length_a   1.000
_cell.length_b   1.000
_cell.length_c   1.000
_cell.angle_alpha   90.00
_cell.angle_beta   90.00
_cell.angle_gamma   90.00
#
_symmetry.space_group_name_H-M   'P 1'
#
loop_
_entity.id
_entity.type
_entity.pdbx_description
1 polymer ?
#
loop_
_entity_poly.entity_id
_entity_poly.type
_entity_poly.pdbx_seq_one_letter_code
_entity_poly.pdbx_strand_id
1 'polypeptide(L)'
;MADLQIAARQALACLDLTSLNDGDTTADIEALCRRAQTPYGPVAAVCVWPRFVTQACELLPETIRIAAVANFPDGSLDLTRTVADIQLIGVAGADEVDVVLPWRALQAGEVDAVAEFLSEVRHASQPLTLKVIIESGELKDPGLIGQATRMALMAGADFIKTSTGKTRVSATLDAAAVMLREIKASGMTAAGFKASGGIRTVADAAPYLALAQAALGTVDPQRMRFGASGLLNDIEAVLGGAAATAEPSSY
;
A
#
# COMPACT_ATOMS: atom_id res chain seq x y z
N MET A 1 -22.77 13.59 7.74
CA MET A 1 -23.12 12.20 7.38
C MET A 1 -22.89 11.90 5.89
N ALA A 2 -23.40 12.73 4.97
CA ALA A 2 -23.18 12.50 3.53
C ALA A 2 -21.70 12.45 3.13
N ASP A 3 -20.87 13.36 3.64
CA ASP A 3 -19.44 13.40 3.33
C ASP A 3 -18.69 12.14 3.83
N LEU A 4 -19.11 11.60 4.98
CA LEU A 4 -18.49 10.39 5.52
C LEU A 4 -18.86 9.15 4.70
N GLN A 5 -20.09 9.07 4.18
CA GLN A 5 -20.49 7.98 3.29
C GLN A 5 -19.77 8.05 1.94
N ILE A 6 -19.51 9.25 1.42
CA ILE A 6 -18.69 9.43 0.21
C ILE A 6 -17.26 8.95 0.47
N ALA A 7 -16.67 9.38 1.58
CA ALA A 7 -15.32 8.93 1.98
C ALA A 7 -15.26 7.40 2.18
N ALA A 8 -16.29 6.80 2.79
CA ALA A 8 -16.38 5.36 2.97
C ALA A 8 -16.43 4.59 1.63
N ARG A 9 -17.21 5.07 0.65
CA ARG A 9 -17.24 4.47 -0.69
C ARG A 9 -15.90 4.60 -1.42
N GLN A 10 -15.27 5.76 -1.32
CA GLN A 10 -13.93 5.97 -1.90
C GLN A 10 -12.87 5.09 -1.22
N ALA A 11 -12.90 5.03 0.12
CA ALA A 11 -11.99 4.18 0.88
C ALA A 11 -12.17 2.69 0.54
N LEU A 12 -13.41 2.21 0.38
CA LEU A 12 -13.70 0.84 -0.04
C LEU A 12 -13.10 0.53 -1.42
N ALA A 13 -13.38 1.39 -2.40
CA ALA A 13 -12.89 1.22 -3.76
C ALA A 13 -11.35 1.27 -3.86
N CYS A 14 -10.68 1.94 -2.91
CA CYS A 14 -9.22 2.08 -2.84
C CYS A 14 -8.56 1.14 -1.81
N LEU A 15 -9.29 0.20 -1.22
CA LEU A 15 -8.75 -0.65 -0.16
C LEU A 15 -7.98 -1.85 -0.72
N ASP A 16 -6.70 -1.97 -0.33
CA ASP A 16 -5.95 -3.23 -0.37
C ASP A 16 -6.17 -3.91 0.99
N LEU A 17 -7.15 -4.81 1.07
CA LEU A 17 -7.48 -5.54 2.29
C LEU A 17 -6.33 -6.48 2.63
N THR A 18 -5.66 -6.23 3.75
CA THR A 18 -4.33 -6.77 4.04
C THR A 18 -4.37 -7.78 5.19
N SER A 19 -3.76 -8.96 5.00
CA SER A 19 -3.36 -9.86 6.07
C SER A 19 -1.90 -10.29 5.88
N LEU A 20 -1.05 -9.85 6.81
CA LEU A 20 0.40 -10.09 6.83
C LEU A 20 0.86 -10.47 8.24
N ASN A 21 0.04 -11.22 9.00
CA ASN A 21 0.46 -11.78 10.27
C ASN A 21 1.33 -13.00 10.03
N ASP A 22 2.35 -13.21 10.88
CA ASP A 22 3.29 -14.33 10.71
C ASP A 22 2.59 -15.70 10.82
N GLY A 23 1.55 -15.75 11.65
CA GLY A 23 0.74 -16.94 11.89
C GLY A 23 -0.46 -17.11 10.96
N ASP A 24 -0.61 -16.31 9.89
CA ASP A 24 -1.73 -16.45 8.95
C ASP A 24 -1.76 -17.86 8.35
N THR A 25 -2.96 -18.44 8.34
CA THR A 25 -3.28 -19.77 7.82
C THR A 25 -4.11 -19.67 6.53
N THR A 26 -4.29 -20.82 5.85
CA THR A 26 -5.20 -20.91 4.70
C THR A 26 -6.63 -20.48 5.05
N ALA A 27 -7.12 -20.82 6.24
CA ALA A 27 -8.45 -20.43 6.70
C ALA A 27 -8.57 -18.89 6.90
N ASP A 28 -7.51 -18.23 7.35
CA ASP A 28 -7.48 -16.76 7.48
C ASP A 28 -7.56 -16.09 6.11
N ILE A 29 -6.87 -16.65 5.10
CA ILE A 29 -6.91 -16.14 3.74
C ILE A 29 -8.26 -16.40 3.07
N GLU A 30 -8.89 -17.54 3.29
CA GLU A 30 -10.28 -17.78 2.85
C GLU A 30 -11.24 -16.74 3.44
N ALA A 31 -11.11 -16.44 4.73
CA ALA A 31 -11.90 -15.42 5.39
C ALA A 31 -11.64 -14.02 4.80
N LEU A 32 -10.38 -13.68 4.54
CA LEU A 32 -9.97 -12.43 3.89
C LEU A 32 -10.61 -12.28 2.50
N CYS A 33 -10.52 -13.31 1.66
CA CYS A 33 -11.05 -13.31 0.30
C CYS A 33 -12.59 -13.20 0.28
N ARG A 34 -13.28 -13.87 1.21
CA ARG A 34 -14.74 -13.68 1.36
C ARG A 34 -15.08 -12.25 1.74
N ARG A 35 -14.33 -11.65 2.69
CA ARG A 35 -14.55 -10.28 3.14
C ARG A 35 -14.21 -9.22 2.09
N ALA A 36 -13.31 -9.51 1.16
CA ALA A 36 -12.96 -8.62 0.06
C ALA A 36 -14.15 -8.34 -0.89
N GLN A 37 -15.17 -9.19 -0.86
CA GLN A 37 -16.39 -9.10 -1.68
C GLN A 37 -17.55 -8.61 -0.82
N THR A 38 -17.59 -7.30 -0.52
CA THR A 38 -18.60 -6.72 0.37
C THR A 38 -19.95 -6.50 -0.30
N PRO A 39 -21.07 -6.37 0.47
CA PRO A 39 -22.36 -5.99 -0.08
C PRO A 39 -22.39 -4.58 -0.72
N TYR A 40 -21.38 -3.76 -0.44
CA TYR A 40 -21.27 -2.39 -0.93
C TYR A 40 -20.36 -2.26 -2.15
N GLY A 41 -19.80 -3.36 -2.63
CA GLY A 41 -18.83 -3.46 -3.72
C GLY A 41 -17.54 -4.15 -3.30
N PRO A 42 -16.70 -4.55 -4.25
CA PRO A 42 -15.42 -5.18 -3.95
C PRO A 42 -14.39 -4.16 -3.47
N VAL A 43 -13.37 -4.64 -2.75
CA VAL A 43 -12.14 -3.89 -2.49
C VAL A 43 -11.27 -3.82 -3.75
N ALA A 44 -10.26 -2.93 -3.77
CA ALA A 44 -9.34 -2.85 -4.91
C ALA A 44 -8.45 -4.09 -5.04
N ALA A 45 -7.92 -4.56 -3.92
CA ALA A 45 -7.01 -5.70 -3.87
C ALA A 45 -7.09 -6.43 -2.53
N VAL A 46 -6.57 -7.64 -2.49
CA VAL A 46 -6.06 -8.25 -1.25
C VAL A 46 -4.54 -8.17 -1.25
N CYS A 47 -3.94 -8.03 -0.05
CA CYS A 47 -2.49 -8.03 0.10
C CYS A 47 -2.10 -9.10 1.11
N VAL A 48 -1.31 -10.09 0.66
CA VAL A 48 -1.01 -11.31 1.40
C VAL A 48 0.48 -11.66 1.36
N TRP A 49 0.88 -12.62 2.18
CA TRP A 49 2.21 -13.23 2.05
C TRP A 49 2.34 -13.99 0.73
N PRO A 50 3.54 -14.06 0.12
CA PRO A 50 3.75 -14.75 -1.17
C PRO A 50 3.21 -16.18 -1.21
N ARG A 51 3.32 -16.92 -0.10
CA ARG A 51 2.83 -18.31 0.04
C ARG A 51 1.33 -18.49 -0.15
N PHE A 52 0.55 -17.40 -0.11
CA PHE A 52 -0.90 -17.43 -0.23
C PHE A 52 -1.43 -16.84 -1.54
N VAL A 53 -0.56 -16.42 -2.45
CA VAL A 53 -0.98 -15.82 -3.73
C VAL A 53 -1.84 -16.78 -4.54
N THR A 54 -1.37 -18.00 -4.78
CA THR A 54 -2.12 -19.01 -5.55
C THR A 54 -3.50 -19.27 -4.96
N GLN A 55 -3.59 -19.41 -3.63
CA GLN A 55 -4.88 -19.59 -2.95
C GLN A 55 -5.81 -18.38 -3.16
N ALA A 56 -5.28 -17.17 -3.08
CA ALA A 56 -6.08 -15.96 -3.32
C ALA A 56 -6.58 -15.90 -4.77
N CYS A 57 -5.76 -16.30 -5.76
CA CYS A 57 -6.15 -16.39 -7.16
C CYS A 57 -7.32 -17.35 -7.40
N GLU A 58 -7.34 -18.47 -6.67
CA GLU A 58 -8.42 -19.47 -6.79
C GLU A 58 -9.75 -18.99 -6.17
N LEU A 59 -9.69 -18.07 -5.20
CA LEU A 59 -10.85 -17.63 -4.41
C LEU A 59 -11.47 -16.32 -4.85
N LEU A 60 -10.73 -15.49 -5.60
CA LEU A 60 -11.16 -14.15 -5.95
C LEU A 60 -11.49 -14.00 -7.43
N PRO A 61 -12.49 -13.17 -7.77
CA PRO A 61 -12.73 -12.80 -9.16
C PRO A 61 -11.62 -11.86 -9.66
N GLU A 62 -11.37 -11.85 -10.96
CA GLU A 62 -10.35 -11.01 -11.63
C GLU A 62 -10.51 -9.50 -11.38
N THR A 63 -11.67 -9.08 -10.89
CA THR A 63 -11.94 -7.67 -10.54
C THR A 63 -11.26 -7.22 -9.26
N ILE A 64 -10.80 -8.15 -8.41
CA ILE A 64 -10.05 -7.86 -7.17
C ILE A 64 -8.60 -8.26 -7.42
N ARG A 65 -7.68 -7.30 -7.36
CA ARG A 65 -6.26 -7.55 -7.59
C ARG A 65 -5.63 -8.31 -6.42
N ILE A 66 -4.57 -9.04 -6.73
CA ILE A 66 -3.80 -9.79 -5.74
C ILE A 66 -2.41 -9.19 -5.65
N ALA A 67 -2.10 -8.61 -4.49
CA ALA A 67 -0.80 -8.06 -4.15
C ALA A 67 -0.07 -8.99 -3.18
N ALA A 68 1.24 -9.09 -3.33
CA ALA A 68 2.10 -9.74 -2.34
C ALA A 68 3.31 -8.87 -2.00
N VAL A 69 3.98 -9.18 -0.90
CA VAL A 69 5.10 -8.38 -0.40
C VAL A 69 6.45 -9.05 -0.68
N ALA A 70 7.47 -8.25 -1.01
CA ALA A 70 8.85 -8.71 -1.16
C ALA A 70 9.81 -7.79 -0.40
N ASN A 71 11.00 -8.30 -0.04
CA ASN A 71 11.95 -7.61 0.84
C ASN A 71 11.32 -7.16 2.17
N PHE A 72 10.30 -7.87 2.62
CA PHE A 72 9.38 -7.45 3.68
C PHE A 72 9.56 -8.26 4.96
N PRO A 73 9.52 -7.62 6.15
CA PRO A 73 9.40 -6.18 6.37
C PRO A 73 10.73 -5.41 6.39
N ASP A 74 11.85 -6.10 6.26
CA ASP A 74 13.17 -5.61 6.63
C ASP A 74 13.69 -4.45 5.79
N GLY A 75 13.42 -4.44 4.48
CA GLY A 75 14.00 -3.46 3.58
C GLY A 75 15.54 -3.57 3.52
N SER A 76 16.06 -4.75 3.28
CA SER A 76 17.50 -5.01 3.13
C SER A 76 18.01 -4.67 1.73
N LEU A 77 19.33 -4.60 1.55
CA LEU A 77 19.99 -4.51 0.23
C LEU A 77 20.18 -5.89 -0.42
N ASP A 78 19.58 -6.96 0.08
CA ASP A 78 19.68 -8.29 -0.52
C ASP A 78 18.86 -8.37 -1.82
N LEU A 79 19.47 -7.88 -2.89
CA LEU A 79 18.88 -7.84 -4.22
C LEU A 79 18.58 -9.24 -4.75
N THR A 80 19.50 -10.19 -4.55
CA THR A 80 19.33 -11.56 -5.05
C THR A 80 18.09 -12.22 -4.49
N ARG A 81 17.89 -12.13 -3.18
CA ARG A 81 16.69 -12.63 -2.51
C ARG A 81 15.44 -11.89 -2.97
N THR A 82 15.50 -10.56 -3.04
CA THR A 82 14.34 -9.75 -3.43
C THR A 82 13.87 -10.07 -4.83
N VAL A 83 14.78 -10.21 -5.80
CA VAL A 83 14.44 -10.58 -7.19
C VAL A 83 13.83 -11.98 -7.24
N ALA A 84 14.38 -12.94 -6.51
CA ALA A 84 13.81 -14.29 -6.43
C ALA A 84 12.40 -14.29 -5.83
N ASP A 85 12.16 -13.53 -4.77
CA ASP A 85 10.83 -13.38 -4.16
C ASP A 85 9.84 -12.78 -5.17
N ILE A 86 10.22 -11.71 -5.90
CA ILE A 86 9.37 -11.07 -6.91
C ILE A 86 9.00 -12.06 -8.03
N GLN A 87 9.97 -12.82 -8.52
CA GLN A 87 9.73 -13.82 -9.57
C GLN A 87 8.76 -14.91 -9.10
N LEU A 88 8.92 -15.41 -7.87
CA LEU A 88 7.99 -16.38 -7.29
C LEU A 88 6.58 -15.81 -7.13
N ILE A 89 6.44 -14.55 -6.72
CA ILE A 89 5.16 -13.84 -6.62
C ILE A 89 4.48 -13.77 -8.00
N GLY A 90 5.22 -13.42 -9.06
CA GLY A 90 4.70 -13.37 -10.42
C GLY A 90 4.26 -14.74 -10.93
N VAL A 91 5.08 -15.78 -10.72
CA VAL A 91 4.76 -17.17 -11.11
C VAL A 91 3.53 -17.70 -10.35
N ALA A 92 3.33 -17.27 -9.10
CA ALA A 92 2.15 -17.65 -8.31
C ALA A 92 0.85 -16.99 -8.78
N GLY A 93 0.91 -16.00 -9.69
CA GLY A 93 -0.25 -15.36 -10.31
C GLY A 93 -0.67 -14.03 -9.69
N ALA A 94 0.20 -13.36 -8.92
CA ALA A 94 -0.10 -12.02 -8.41
C ALA A 94 -0.20 -10.98 -9.53
N ASP A 95 -1.01 -9.95 -9.31
CA ASP A 95 -1.12 -8.78 -10.19
C ASP A 95 -0.14 -7.66 -9.78
N GLU A 96 0.19 -7.60 -8.49
CA GLU A 96 0.88 -6.48 -7.87
C GLU A 96 1.93 -6.96 -6.86
N VAL A 97 3.01 -6.23 -6.72
CA VAL A 97 4.04 -6.49 -5.70
C VAL A 97 4.37 -5.22 -4.93
N ASP A 98 4.35 -5.32 -3.59
CA ASP A 98 4.72 -4.25 -2.66
C ASP A 98 6.14 -4.55 -2.13
N VAL A 99 7.15 -3.79 -2.58
CA VAL A 99 8.57 -4.03 -2.24
C VAL A 99 9.08 -2.98 -1.27
N VAL A 100 9.73 -3.40 -0.19
CA VAL A 100 10.32 -2.45 0.77
C VAL A 100 11.66 -1.94 0.23
N LEU A 101 11.77 -0.61 0.13
CA LEU A 101 13.00 0.09 -0.20
C LEU A 101 14.05 -0.13 0.90
N PRO A 102 15.34 -0.27 0.59
CA PRO A 102 16.42 -0.35 1.57
C PRO A 102 16.62 0.98 2.33
N TRP A 103 15.66 1.32 3.18
CA TRP A 103 15.59 2.62 3.83
C TRP A 103 16.77 2.89 4.79
N ARG A 104 17.34 1.84 5.41
CA ARG A 104 18.55 1.99 6.25
C ARG A 104 19.76 2.39 5.44
N ALA A 105 19.94 1.80 4.23
CA ALA A 105 20.99 2.18 3.32
C ALA A 105 20.82 3.63 2.83
N LEU A 106 19.57 4.03 2.54
CA LEU A 106 19.30 5.41 2.18
C LEU A 106 19.64 6.39 3.33
N GLN A 107 19.30 6.04 4.57
CA GLN A 107 19.70 6.83 5.76
C GLN A 107 21.21 6.90 5.96
N ALA A 108 21.93 5.85 5.57
CA ALA A 108 23.38 5.82 5.60
C ALA A 108 24.04 6.61 4.44
N GLY A 109 23.24 7.13 3.49
CA GLY A 109 23.73 7.87 2.34
C GLY A 109 24.16 7.00 1.16
N GLU A 110 23.85 5.71 1.17
CA GLU A 110 24.18 4.75 0.10
C GLU A 110 23.18 4.90 -1.09
N VAL A 111 23.10 6.12 -1.64
CA VAL A 111 22.09 6.51 -2.63
C VAL A 111 22.22 5.68 -3.92
N ASP A 112 23.45 5.46 -4.40
CA ASP A 112 23.70 4.73 -5.64
C ASP A 112 23.28 3.25 -5.51
N ALA A 113 23.57 2.63 -4.36
CA ALA A 113 23.17 1.24 -4.09
C ALA A 113 21.65 1.08 -4.03
N VAL A 114 20.94 2.07 -3.43
CA VAL A 114 19.47 2.08 -3.41
C VAL A 114 18.90 2.31 -4.81
N ALA A 115 19.52 3.15 -5.63
CA ALA A 115 19.07 3.40 -7.01
C ALA A 115 19.23 2.14 -7.87
N GLU A 116 20.37 1.46 -7.78
CA GLU A 116 20.62 0.18 -8.46
C GLU A 116 19.59 -0.88 -8.01
N PHE A 117 19.38 -1.03 -6.69
CA PHE A 117 18.37 -1.94 -6.15
C PHE A 117 16.99 -1.68 -6.74
N LEU A 118 16.54 -0.43 -6.77
CA LEU A 118 15.21 -0.08 -7.30
C LEU A 118 15.09 -0.34 -8.81
N SER A 119 16.16 -0.11 -9.58
CA SER A 119 16.22 -0.40 -11.02
C SER A 119 16.02 -1.89 -11.29
N GLU A 120 16.74 -2.74 -10.56
CA GLU A 120 16.66 -4.20 -10.70
C GLU A 120 15.30 -4.73 -10.21
N VAL A 121 14.77 -4.18 -9.11
CA VAL A 121 13.42 -4.49 -8.63
C VAL A 121 12.36 -4.17 -9.69
N ARG A 122 12.45 -3.00 -10.37
CA ARG A 122 11.54 -2.65 -11.47
C ARG A 122 11.65 -3.64 -12.61
N HIS A 123 12.87 -4.00 -13.00
CA HIS A 123 13.09 -4.97 -14.07
C HIS A 123 12.47 -6.34 -13.72
N ALA A 124 12.73 -6.84 -12.52
CA ALA A 124 12.22 -8.13 -12.06
C ALA A 124 10.70 -8.16 -11.88
N SER A 125 10.08 -7.02 -11.55
CA SER A 125 8.63 -6.94 -11.27
C SER A 125 7.76 -6.84 -12.54
N GLN A 126 8.32 -6.69 -13.72
CA GLN A 126 7.51 -6.67 -14.95
C GLN A 126 6.82 -8.02 -15.21
N PRO A 127 5.52 -8.08 -15.56
CA PRO A 127 4.62 -6.94 -15.83
C PRO A 127 3.77 -6.49 -14.62
N LEU A 128 4.11 -6.88 -13.38
CA LEU A 128 3.33 -6.57 -12.19
C LEU A 128 3.29 -5.06 -11.91
N THR A 129 2.19 -4.61 -11.29
CA THR A 129 2.15 -3.29 -10.66
C THR A 129 3.12 -3.25 -9.48
N LEU A 130 4.12 -2.37 -9.56
CA LEU A 130 5.14 -2.20 -8.52
C LEU A 130 4.73 -1.09 -7.55
N LYS A 131 4.63 -1.44 -6.25
CA LYS A 131 4.48 -0.45 -5.18
C LYS A 131 5.73 -0.46 -4.31
N VAL A 132 6.40 0.69 -4.19
CA VAL A 132 7.61 0.82 -3.38
C VAL A 132 7.24 1.36 -2.00
N ILE A 133 7.54 0.58 -0.96
CA ILE A 133 7.35 0.96 0.45
C ILE A 133 8.61 1.70 0.91
N ILE A 134 8.47 2.99 1.22
CA ILE A 134 9.62 3.81 1.63
C ILE A 134 9.89 3.81 3.14
N GLU A 135 9.02 3.21 3.95
CA GLU A 135 9.04 3.17 5.42
C GLU A 135 9.20 4.57 6.03
N SER A 136 8.26 5.45 5.67
CA SER A 136 8.30 6.88 6.00
C SER A 136 8.43 7.17 7.51
N GLY A 137 7.88 6.29 8.36
CA GLY A 137 7.97 6.42 9.82
C GLY A 137 9.38 6.21 10.38
N GLU A 138 10.22 5.46 9.66
CA GLU A 138 11.63 5.25 10.00
C GLU A 138 12.54 6.30 9.36
N LEU A 139 12.23 6.74 8.13
CA LEU A 139 12.96 7.84 7.48
C LEU A 139 12.81 9.16 8.25
N LYS A 140 11.64 9.48 8.76
CA LYS A 140 11.29 10.64 9.62
C LYS A 140 11.54 12.01 8.98
N ASP A 141 12.72 12.20 8.40
CA ASP A 141 13.12 13.46 7.78
C ASP A 141 12.35 13.70 6.47
N PRO A 142 11.65 14.85 6.31
CA PRO A 142 10.91 15.15 5.10
C PRO A 142 11.78 15.18 3.82
N GLY A 143 13.06 15.52 3.94
CA GLY A 143 14.01 15.49 2.83
C GLY A 143 14.30 14.08 2.36
N LEU A 144 14.52 13.13 3.30
CA LEU A 144 14.72 11.72 3.00
C LEU A 144 13.44 11.06 2.45
N ILE A 145 12.26 11.40 3.00
CA ILE A 145 10.96 10.94 2.47
C ILE A 145 10.79 11.40 1.02
N GLY A 146 11.07 12.69 0.75
CA GLY A 146 11.02 13.21 -0.61
C GLY A 146 12.04 12.55 -1.54
N GLN A 147 13.28 12.33 -1.06
CA GLN A 147 14.31 11.64 -1.83
C GLN A 147 13.91 10.20 -2.17
N ALA A 148 13.46 9.41 -1.20
CA ALA A 148 12.98 8.04 -1.39
C ALA A 148 11.83 8.00 -2.41
N THR A 149 10.89 8.94 -2.31
CA THR A 149 9.77 9.07 -3.24
C THR A 149 10.26 9.32 -4.66
N ARG A 150 11.16 10.30 -4.86
CA ARG A 150 11.73 10.60 -6.19
C ARG A 150 12.50 9.41 -6.76
N MET A 151 13.33 8.75 -5.96
CA MET A 151 14.11 7.59 -6.39
C MET A 151 13.19 6.45 -6.87
N ALA A 152 12.14 6.14 -6.12
CA ALA A 152 11.18 5.11 -6.51
C ALA A 152 10.42 5.50 -7.79
N LEU A 153 10.01 6.76 -7.95
CA LEU A 153 9.39 7.25 -9.18
C LEU A 153 10.34 7.16 -10.38
N MET A 154 11.60 7.58 -10.23
CA MET A 154 12.61 7.50 -11.29
C MET A 154 12.90 6.07 -11.72
N ALA A 155 12.83 5.11 -10.80
CA ALA A 155 12.94 3.69 -11.11
C ALA A 155 11.69 3.12 -11.81
N GLY A 156 10.59 3.88 -11.90
CA GLY A 156 9.37 3.47 -12.57
C GLY A 156 8.37 2.74 -11.67
N ALA A 157 8.37 3.01 -10.37
CA ALA A 157 7.33 2.52 -9.48
C ALA A 157 5.95 3.06 -9.87
N ASP A 158 4.95 2.19 -9.88
CA ASP A 158 3.56 2.56 -10.17
C ASP A 158 2.89 3.24 -8.96
N PHE A 159 3.28 2.83 -7.74
CA PHE A 159 2.83 3.45 -6.50
C PHE A 159 3.98 3.68 -5.53
N ILE A 160 3.89 4.77 -4.76
CA ILE A 160 4.72 4.97 -3.59
C ILE A 160 3.88 4.73 -2.34
N LYS A 161 4.32 3.78 -1.50
CA LYS A 161 3.62 3.35 -0.28
C LYS A 161 4.35 3.86 0.95
N THR A 162 3.61 4.34 1.94
CA THR A 162 4.20 4.93 3.14
C THR A 162 5.00 3.93 3.96
N SER A 163 4.40 2.77 4.31
CA SER A 163 4.90 1.95 5.42
C SER A 163 4.57 0.47 5.28
N THR A 164 5.34 -0.38 5.94
CA THR A 164 5.04 -1.81 6.10
C THR A 164 3.88 -2.07 7.06
N GLY A 165 3.66 -1.19 8.03
CA GLY A 165 2.76 -1.43 9.17
C GLY A 165 3.39 -2.31 10.26
N LYS A 166 4.70 -2.60 10.17
CA LYS A 166 5.46 -3.44 11.12
C LYS A 166 6.41 -2.63 12.01
N THR A 167 6.50 -1.33 11.80
CA THR A 167 7.27 -0.40 12.62
C THR A 167 6.35 0.42 13.54
N ARG A 168 6.95 1.10 14.51
CA ARG A 168 6.20 1.86 15.53
C ARG A 168 5.37 3.00 14.92
N VAL A 169 5.94 3.70 13.94
CA VAL A 169 5.28 4.81 13.23
C VAL A 169 5.02 4.37 11.80
N SER A 170 3.77 4.43 11.39
CA SER A 170 3.35 4.06 10.04
C SER A 170 2.96 5.32 9.22
N ALA A 171 1.83 5.30 8.51
CA ALA A 171 1.39 6.44 7.73
C ALA A 171 1.11 7.67 8.62
N THR A 172 1.60 8.84 8.19
CA THR A 172 1.27 10.13 8.76
C THR A 172 0.85 11.10 7.66
N LEU A 173 0.01 12.08 8.00
CA LEU A 173 -0.44 13.09 7.03
C LEU A 173 0.72 13.95 6.53
N ASP A 174 1.70 14.23 7.38
CA ASP A 174 2.89 15.01 7.01
C ASP A 174 3.74 14.26 5.98
N ALA A 175 4.00 12.97 6.21
CA ALA A 175 4.71 12.14 5.23
C ALA A 175 3.92 12.01 3.92
N ALA A 176 2.61 11.79 4.00
CA ALA A 176 1.72 11.72 2.83
C ALA A 176 1.76 13.02 2.01
N ALA A 177 1.73 14.18 2.66
CA ALA A 177 1.82 15.47 1.99
C ALA A 177 3.15 15.65 1.23
N VAL A 178 4.27 15.21 1.83
CA VAL A 178 5.59 15.23 1.14
C VAL A 178 5.57 14.31 -0.08
N MET A 179 5.13 13.05 0.10
CA MET A 179 5.10 12.05 -0.97
C MET A 179 4.21 12.49 -2.14
N LEU A 180 3.00 12.96 -1.85
CA LEU A 180 2.05 13.44 -2.86
C LEU A 180 2.56 14.68 -3.60
N ARG A 181 3.27 15.58 -2.91
CA ARG A 181 3.93 16.71 -3.55
C ARG A 181 5.00 16.26 -4.56
N GLU A 182 5.83 15.27 -4.19
CA GLU A 182 6.85 14.73 -5.10
C GLU A 182 6.22 13.98 -6.29
N ILE A 183 5.16 13.21 -6.07
CA ILE A 183 4.40 12.55 -7.15
C ILE A 183 3.84 13.58 -8.11
N LYS A 184 3.21 14.65 -7.60
CA LYS A 184 2.68 15.75 -8.43
C LYS A 184 3.80 16.46 -9.20
N ALA A 185 4.91 16.75 -8.55
CA ALA A 185 6.05 17.46 -9.15
C ALA A 185 6.77 16.66 -10.23
N SER A 186 6.72 15.32 -10.16
CA SER A 186 7.33 14.44 -11.17
C SER A 186 6.66 14.53 -12.55
N GLY A 187 5.43 15.00 -12.63
CA GLY A 187 4.64 15.00 -13.87
C GLY A 187 4.16 13.60 -14.32
N MET A 188 4.45 12.56 -13.55
CA MET A 188 4.05 11.18 -13.87
C MET A 188 2.56 10.98 -13.53
N THR A 189 1.70 11.22 -14.52
CA THR A 189 0.23 11.23 -14.34
C THR A 189 -0.36 9.88 -13.96
N ALA A 190 0.34 8.77 -14.19
CA ALA A 190 -0.08 7.43 -13.81
C ALA A 190 0.37 7.03 -12.40
N ALA A 191 1.39 7.68 -11.83
CA ALA A 191 1.93 7.32 -10.52
C ALA A 191 0.91 7.54 -9.40
N GLY A 192 0.80 6.56 -8.51
CA GLY A 192 -0.15 6.52 -7.41
C GLY A 192 0.50 6.64 -6.02
N PHE A 193 -0.35 6.78 -5.02
CA PHE A 193 0.01 6.85 -3.61
C PHE A 193 -0.76 5.79 -2.81
N LYS A 194 -0.08 5.10 -1.88
CA LYS A 194 -0.70 4.15 -0.96
C LYS A 194 -0.37 4.52 0.48
N ALA A 195 -1.39 4.88 1.26
CA ALA A 195 -1.27 5.06 2.70
C ALA A 195 -1.43 3.70 3.41
N SER A 196 -0.54 3.35 4.34
CA SER A 196 -0.53 2.03 4.95
C SER A 196 -0.10 2.06 6.41
N GLY A 197 -0.86 1.33 7.25
CA GLY A 197 -0.63 1.22 8.69
C GLY A 197 -1.25 2.37 9.51
N GLY A 198 -1.92 2.00 10.60
CA GLY A 198 -2.54 2.96 11.53
C GLY A 198 -3.92 3.50 11.10
N ILE A 199 -4.38 3.25 9.89
CA ILE A 199 -5.66 3.74 9.36
C ILE A 199 -6.73 2.68 9.65
N ARG A 200 -7.65 2.97 10.57
CA ARG A 200 -8.64 2.01 11.07
C ARG A 200 -10.08 2.44 10.84
N THR A 201 -10.33 3.72 10.68
CA THR A 201 -11.67 4.29 10.51
C THR A 201 -11.76 5.10 9.22
N VAL A 202 -12.98 5.33 8.74
CA VAL A 202 -13.25 6.24 7.62
C VAL A 202 -12.82 7.67 7.97
N ALA A 203 -12.92 8.05 9.24
CA ALA A 203 -12.44 9.34 9.73
C ALA A 203 -10.91 9.46 9.60
N ASP A 204 -10.15 8.39 9.86
CA ASP A 204 -8.70 8.36 9.63
C ASP A 204 -8.37 8.43 8.12
N ALA A 205 -9.15 7.77 7.28
CA ALA A 205 -8.92 7.71 5.84
C ALA A 205 -9.25 9.02 5.11
N ALA A 206 -10.28 9.74 5.55
CA ALA A 206 -10.78 10.94 4.89
C ALA A 206 -9.73 12.04 4.63
N PRO A 207 -8.82 12.37 5.57
CA PRO A 207 -7.76 13.34 5.32
C PRO A 207 -6.78 12.90 4.20
N TYR A 208 -6.46 11.60 4.11
CA TYR A 208 -5.61 11.08 3.03
C TYR A 208 -6.30 11.15 1.67
N LEU A 209 -7.63 10.87 1.62
CA LEU A 209 -8.42 11.04 0.40
C LEU A 209 -8.42 12.51 -0.06
N ALA A 210 -8.57 13.45 0.87
CA ALA A 210 -8.52 14.88 0.57
C ALA A 210 -7.15 15.30 0.03
N LEU A 211 -6.06 14.85 0.65
CA LEU A 211 -4.70 15.11 0.17
C LEU A 211 -4.46 14.51 -1.23
N ALA A 212 -4.90 13.27 -1.46
CA ALA A 212 -4.78 12.61 -2.76
C ALA A 212 -5.59 13.35 -3.83
N GLN A 213 -6.83 13.74 -3.55
CA GLN A 213 -7.67 14.54 -4.46
C GLN A 213 -6.99 15.86 -4.83
N ALA A 214 -6.42 16.56 -3.87
CA ALA A 214 -5.75 17.85 -4.11
C ALA A 214 -4.44 17.72 -4.93
N ALA A 215 -3.71 16.64 -4.73
CA ALA A 215 -2.43 16.42 -5.39
C ALA A 215 -2.58 15.73 -6.76
N LEU A 216 -3.40 14.67 -6.84
CA LEU A 216 -3.53 13.81 -8.00
C LEU A 216 -4.70 14.18 -8.91
N GLY A 217 -5.64 15.00 -8.43
CA GLY A 217 -6.85 15.41 -9.16
C GLY A 217 -7.95 14.35 -9.19
N THR A 218 -7.70 13.17 -8.66
CA THR A 218 -8.65 12.05 -8.60
C THR A 218 -8.42 11.20 -7.35
N VAL A 219 -9.46 10.49 -6.95
CA VAL A 219 -9.40 9.41 -5.95
C VAL A 219 -10.03 8.16 -6.58
N ASP A 220 -9.19 7.34 -7.16
CA ASP A 220 -9.58 6.07 -7.75
C ASP A 220 -8.51 4.99 -7.46
N PRO A 221 -8.84 3.69 -7.58
CA PRO A 221 -7.92 2.61 -7.22
C PRO A 221 -6.67 2.49 -8.10
N GLN A 222 -6.61 3.20 -9.21
CA GLN A 222 -5.42 3.21 -10.08
C GLN A 222 -4.36 4.19 -9.57
N ARG A 223 -4.75 5.16 -8.73
CA ARG A 223 -3.84 6.20 -8.24
C ARG A 223 -3.85 6.40 -6.72
N MET A 224 -4.83 5.83 -6.02
CA MET A 224 -4.93 5.90 -4.57
C MET A 224 -5.24 4.53 -3.99
N ARG A 225 -4.50 4.11 -2.98
CA ARG A 225 -4.77 2.88 -2.22
C ARG A 225 -4.62 3.09 -0.71
N PHE A 226 -5.31 2.26 0.04
CA PHE A 226 -5.12 2.08 1.48
C PHE A 226 -4.65 0.65 1.75
N GLY A 227 -3.57 0.48 2.51
CA GLY A 227 -3.18 -0.83 3.03
C GLY A 227 -3.66 -0.97 4.47
N ALA A 228 -4.73 -1.72 4.69
CA ALA A 228 -5.31 -1.86 6.02
C ALA A 228 -6.01 -3.21 6.21
N SER A 229 -6.07 -3.68 7.47
CA SER A 229 -6.85 -4.86 7.87
C SER A 229 -8.18 -4.48 8.52
N GLY A 230 -8.17 -3.49 9.41
CA GLY A 230 -9.33 -3.13 10.24
C GLY A 230 -10.28 -2.10 9.62
N LEU A 231 -9.84 -1.33 8.64
CA LEU A 231 -10.61 -0.24 8.03
C LEU A 231 -11.94 -0.70 7.41
N LEU A 232 -11.99 -1.92 6.88
CA LEU A 232 -13.19 -2.47 6.26
C LEU A 232 -14.38 -2.55 7.21
N ASN A 233 -14.15 -2.86 8.49
CA ASN A 233 -15.23 -2.94 9.48
C ASN A 233 -15.95 -1.59 9.66
N ASP A 234 -15.16 -0.51 9.74
CA ASP A 234 -15.73 0.84 9.90
C ASP A 234 -16.38 1.34 8.61
N ILE A 235 -15.79 1.01 7.44
CA ILE A 235 -16.42 1.27 6.14
C ILE A 235 -17.81 0.63 6.07
N GLU A 236 -17.92 -0.66 6.40
CA GLU A 236 -19.20 -1.39 6.39
C GLU A 236 -20.21 -0.80 7.39
N ALA A 237 -19.74 -0.41 8.58
CA ALA A 237 -20.61 0.25 9.58
C ALA A 237 -21.13 1.60 9.07
N VAL A 238 -20.29 2.46 8.51
CA VAL A 238 -20.68 3.76 7.95
C VAL A 238 -21.65 3.59 6.78
N LEU A 239 -21.39 2.67 5.86
CA LEU A 239 -22.24 2.42 4.70
C LEU A 239 -23.57 1.76 5.09
N GLY A 240 -23.57 0.96 6.16
CA GLY A 240 -24.79 0.36 6.76
C GLY A 240 -25.62 1.32 7.59
N GLY A 241 -25.21 2.59 7.75
CA GLY A 241 -25.96 3.61 8.48
C GLY A 241 -25.68 3.66 9.99
N ALA A 242 -24.68 2.91 10.50
CA ALA A 242 -24.20 3.07 11.86
C ALA A 242 -23.43 4.41 11.99
N ALA A 243 -23.53 5.06 13.16
CA ALA A 243 -22.68 6.21 13.45
C ALA A 243 -21.21 5.77 13.47
N ALA A 244 -20.34 6.54 12.85
CA ALA A 244 -18.89 6.28 12.88
C ALA A 244 -18.42 6.10 14.31
N THR A 245 -17.61 5.08 14.58
CA THR A 245 -17.00 4.90 15.89
C THR A 245 -15.99 6.02 16.10
N ALA A 246 -16.39 7.02 16.89
CA ALA A 246 -15.54 8.13 17.29
C ALA A 246 -14.68 7.69 18.49
N GLU A 247 -13.60 6.96 18.22
CA GLU A 247 -12.49 6.91 19.17
C GLU A 247 -11.20 7.32 18.45
N PRO A 248 -10.62 8.49 18.80
CA PRO A 248 -9.30 8.83 18.34
C PRO A 248 -8.30 7.87 18.98
N SER A 249 -7.52 7.19 18.14
CA SER A 249 -6.37 6.40 18.59
C SER A 249 -5.39 7.31 19.30
N SER A 250 -5.35 7.24 20.63
CA SER A 250 -4.29 7.84 21.44
C SER A 250 -2.99 7.05 21.22
N TYR A 251 -2.01 7.68 20.64
CA TYR A 251 -0.60 7.36 20.75
C TYR A 251 0.17 8.60 21.18
#